data_c00b6757833f2ba9a97136f06a97911f
#
_entry.id   c00b6757833f2ba9a97136f06a97911f
#
_cell.length_a   1.000
_cell.length_b   1.000
_cell.length_c   1.000
_cell.angle_alpha   90.00
_cell.angle_beta   90.00
_cell.angle_gamma   90.00
#
_symmetry.space_group_name_H-M   'P 1'
#
loop_
_entity.id
_entity.type
_entity.pdbx_description
1 polymer ?
#
loop_
_entity_poly.entity_id
_entity_poly.type
_entity_poly.pdbx_seq_one_letter_code
_entity_poly.pdbx_strand_id
1 'polypeptide(L)'
;MKKLNTLLTLAIVTLLSLSFTSCDEDANVAYYLDGTWTGNMYVQSSYDGQTYTSTYSEITFNAGYDSGDGVWVDYYTNGHWGRQDYVANHIYWRVRDRNIYVHFVEENTDVVIYNYSLGDRYFTGQVDAGGSYANFRLTRTYSSNWDDYDWGYWGYNKTHSTDFQAESTRSKDTTPTNTDVPKVIRRFVKE
;
A
#
# COMPACT_ATOMS: atom_id res chain seq x y z
N MET A 1 -21.70 52.56 -0.11
CA MET A 1 -20.62 51.88 -0.85
C MET A 1 -19.50 51.38 0.06
N LYS A 2 -19.00 52.16 1.02
CA LYS A 2 -17.90 51.73 1.93
C LYS A 2 -18.22 50.44 2.75
N LYS A 3 -19.46 50.32 3.29
CA LYS A 3 -19.88 49.13 4.08
C LYS A 3 -20.00 47.85 3.27
N LEU A 4 -20.37 47.94 1.99
CA LEU A 4 -20.47 46.79 1.10
C LEU A 4 -19.08 46.24 0.74
N ASN A 5 -18.10 47.12 0.50
CA ASN A 5 -16.74 46.70 0.21
C ASN A 5 -16.07 46.02 1.43
N THR A 6 -16.37 46.51 2.66
CA THR A 6 -15.85 45.89 3.89
C THR A 6 -16.43 44.51 4.11
N LEU A 7 -17.72 44.27 3.84
CA LEU A 7 -18.36 42.96 3.94
C LEU A 7 -17.81 41.99 2.90
N LEU A 8 -17.58 42.47 1.66
CA LEU A 8 -17.01 41.65 0.60
C LEU A 8 -15.55 41.26 0.92
N THR A 9 -14.75 42.19 1.44
CA THR A 9 -13.35 41.88 1.85
C THR A 9 -13.29 40.89 3.01
N LEU A 10 -14.20 41.01 3.98
CA LEU A 10 -14.27 40.06 5.10
C LEU A 10 -14.67 38.67 4.65
N ALA A 11 -15.62 38.55 3.72
CA ALA A 11 -16.04 37.28 3.16
C ALA A 11 -14.92 36.58 2.34
N ILE A 12 -14.12 37.36 1.61
CA ILE A 12 -12.98 36.81 0.84
C ILE A 12 -11.86 36.32 1.79
N VAL A 13 -11.57 37.04 2.84
CA VAL A 13 -10.54 36.66 3.83
C VAL A 13 -10.95 35.39 4.59
N THR A 14 -12.23 35.26 4.96
CA THR A 14 -12.71 34.03 5.62
C THR A 14 -12.72 32.82 4.69
N LEU A 15 -13.03 32.97 3.40
CA LEU A 15 -12.93 31.88 2.41
C LEU A 15 -11.49 31.43 2.17
N LEU A 16 -10.54 32.34 2.13
CA LEU A 16 -9.12 32.03 1.97
C LEU A 16 -8.54 31.30 3.20
N SER A 17 -8.95 31.66 4.42
CA SER A 17 -8.45 31.00 5.63
C SER A 17 -8.90 29.55 5.79
N LEU A 18 -10.04 29.17 5.22
CA LEU A 18 -10.52 27.77 5.26
C LEU A 18 -9.75 26.82 4.32
N SER A 19 -9.06 27.36 3.32
CA SER A 19 -8.32 26.57 2.35
C SER A 19 -6.93 26.12 2.86
N PHE A 20 -6.37 26.76 3.87
CA PHE A 20 -5.03 26.44 4.39
C PHE A 20 -5.03 25.37 5.46
N THR A 21 -6.14 25.10 6.14
CA THR A 21 -6.19 24.12 7.23
C THR A 21 -6.17 22.66 6.75
N SER A 22 -6.60 22.40 5.53
CA SER A 22 -6.61 21.04 4.97
C SER A 22 -5.21 20.52 4.63
N CYS A 23 -4.32 21.38 4.15
CA CYS A 23 -2.95 20.97 3.79
C CYS A 23 -2.12 20.58 5.02
N ASP A 24 -2.29 21.27 6.14
CA ASP A 24 -1.55 20.94 7.36
C ASP A 24 -2.02 19.62 7.98
N GLU A 25 -3.31 19.30 7.86
CA GLU A 25 -3.86 18.05 8.37
C GLU A 25 -3.39 16.84 7.55
N ASP A 26 -3.39 16.94 6.23
CA ASP A 26 -2.92 15.89 5.33
C ASP A 26 -1.40 15.63 5.50
N ALA A 27 -0.60 16.68 5.64
CA ALA A 27 0.83 16.56 5.93
C ALA A 27 1.09 15.93 7.31
N ASN A 28 0.29 16.22 8.30
CA ASN A 28 0.39 15.62 9.63
C ASN A 28 0.06 14.10 9.56
N VAL A 29 -0.95 13.72 8.80
CA VAL A 29 -1.24 12.29 8.55
C VAL A 29 -0.07 11.60 7.86
N ALA A 30 0.52 12.21 6.83
CA ALA A 30 1.69 11.67 6.14
C ALA A 30 2.87 11.45 7.09
N TYR A 31 3.13 12.41 7.98
CA TYR A 31 4.17 12.29 9.00
C TYR A 31 3.98 11.08 9.93
N TYR A 32 2.76 10.85 10.43
CA TYR A 32 2.47 9.67 11.27
C TYR A 32 2.43 8.36 10.49
N LEU A 33 2.14 8.41 9.20
CA LEU A 33 2.10 7.23 8.33
C LEU A 33 3.50 6.70 8.03
N ASP A 34 4.51 7.59 8.00
CA ASP A 34 5.90 7.24 7.70
C ASP A 34 6.40 6.05 8.53
N GLY A 35 7.05 5.10 7.85
CA GLY A 35 7.60 3.88 8.45
C GLY A 35 6.92 2.59 8.01
N THR A 36 7.19 1.50 8.72
CA THR A 36 6.73 0.15 8.37
C THR A 36 5.63 -0.33 9.30
N TRP A 37 4.61 -0.90 8.70
CA TRP A 37 3.40 -1.38 9.35
C TRP A 37 3.12 -2.83 8.99
N THR A 38 2.74 -3.64 9.97
CA THR A 38 2.51 -5.06 9.77
C THR A 38 1.20 -5.53 10.40
N GLY A 39 0.54 -6.47 9.74
CA GLY A 39 -0.71 -7.06 10.18
C GLY A 39 -1.47 -7.72 9.04
N ASN A 40 -2.70 -8.11 9.26
CA ASN A 40 -3.53 -8.69 8.20
C ASN A 40 -4.36 -7.60 7.52
N MET A 41 -4.22 -7.48 6.21
CA MET A 41 -5.02 -6.60 5.35
C MET A 41 -6.17 -7.35 4.68
N TYR A 42 -6.32 -8.66 4.93
CA TYR A 42 -7.37 -9.51 4.35
C TYR A 42 -7.41 -9.45 2.82
N VAL A 43 -6.22 -9.45 2.22
CA VAL A 43 -6.07 -9.41 0.77
C VAL A 43 -6.34 -10.78 0.18
N GLN A 44 -7.14 -10.83 -0.86
CA GLN A 44 -7.25 -12.00 -1.74
C GLN A 44 -6.59 -11.71 -3.08
N SER A 45 -5.78 -12.65 -3.54
CA SER A 45 -5.17 -12.63 -4.85
C SER A 45 -5.48 -13.91 -5.61
N SER A 46 -5.73 -13.78 -6.90
CA SER A 46 -5.95 -14.93 -7.77
C SER A 46 -4.69 -15.21 -8.59
N TYR A 47 -4.23 -16.45 -8.53
CA TYR A 47 -3.07 -16.94 -9.27
C TYR A 47 -3.34 -18.35 -9.78
N ASP A 48 -3.05 -18.61 -11.05
CA ASP A 48 -3.25 -19.90 -11.71
C ASP A 48 -4.66 -20.52 -11.49
N GLY A 49 -5.69 -19.64 -11.58
CA GLY A 49 -7.09 -20.04 -11.40
C GLY A 49 -7.50 -20.35 -9.96
N GLN A 50 -6.59 -20.20 -8.99
CA GLN A 50 -6.87 -20.37 -7.57
C GLN A 50 -6.89 -19.01 -6.86
N THR A 51 -7.65 -18.95 -5.78
CA THR A 51 -7.73 -17.76 -4.92
C THR A 51 -7.03 -18.05 -3.60
N TYR A 52 -6.14 -17.15 -3.22
CA TYR A 52 -5.36 -17.22 -1.98
C TYR A 52 -5.71 -16.02 -1.11
N THR A 53 -5.78 -16.22 0.20
CA THR A 53 -6.00 -15.14 1.18
C THR A 53 -4.71 -14.88 1.93
N SER A 54 -4.32 -13.60 2.05
CA SER A 54 -3.14 -13.23 2.81
C SER A 54 -3.35 -13.53 4.30
N THR A 55 -2.30 -14.01 4.92
CA THR A 55 -2.25 -14.22 6.37
C THR A 55 -1.57 -13.04 7.08
N TYR A 56 -0.81 -12.27 6.32
CA TYR A 56 0.01 -11.19 6.84
C TYR A 56 0.36 -10.22 5.72
N SER A 57 0.43 -8.95 6.04
CA SER A 57 0.88 -7.90 5.12
C SER A 57 1.94 -7.04 5.81
N GLU A 58 2.90 -6.57 5.05
CA GLU A 58 3.91 -5.63 5.47
C GLU A 58 3.94 -4.45 4.50
N ILE A 59 3.81 -3.23 5.05
CA ILE A 59 3.67 -2.02 4.26
C ILE A 59 4.67 -1.00 4.78
N THR A 60 5.54 -0.51 3.92
CA THR A 60 6.42 0.63 4.23
C THR A 60 5.94 1.85 3.47
N PHE A 61 5.73 2.93 4.19
CA PHE A 61 5.46 4.25 3.65
C PHE A 61 6.68 5.15 3.88
N ASN A 62 7.25 5.68 2.82
CA ASN A 62 8.31 6.69 2.86
C ASN A 62 7.67 8.04 2.62
N ALA A 63 7.57 8.86 3.66
CA ALA A 63 6.83 10.10 3.58
C ALA A 63 7.65 11.26 3.00
N GLY A 64 7.02 11.97 2.05
CA GLY A 64 7.33 13.37 1.72
C GLY A 64 6.47 14.32 2.53
N TYR A 65 5.91 15.35 1.90
CA TYR A 65 5.07 16.34 2.60
C TYR A 65 3.64 15.80 2.88
N ASP A 66 2.90 15.43 1.85
CA ASP A 66 1.53 14.88 1.89
C ASP A 66 1.39 13.60 1.06
N SER A 67 2.48 13.12 0.53
CA SER A 67 2.60 12.01 -0.41
C SER A 67 3.97 11.36 -0.31
N GLY A 68 4.13 10.20 -0.93
CA GLY A 68 5.39 9.49 -0.94
C GLY A 68 5.35 8.23 -1.78
N ASP A 69 6.37 7.44 -1.61
CA ASP A 69 6.49 6.10 -2.15
C ASP A 69 6.55 5.04 -1.05
N GLY A 70 6.71 3.80 -1.42
CA GLY A 70 6.86 2.72 -0.47
C GLY A 70 6.76 1.35 -1.10
N VAL A 71 6.52 0.38 -0.24
CA VAL A 71 6.43 -1.03 -0.60
C VAL A 71 5.27 -1.67 0.14
N TRP A 72 4.54 -2.53 -0.54
CA TRP A 72 3.47 -3.33 0.07
C TRP A 72 3.64 -4.79 -0.32
N VAL A 73 3.83 -5.65 0.67
CA VAL A 73 3.99 -7.10 0.49
C VAL A 73 2.88 -7.81 1.24
N ASP A 74 2.16 -8.69 0.52
CA ASP A 74 1.19 -9.60 1.10
C ASP A 74 1.74 -11.01 1.09
N TYR A 75 1.71 -11.67 2.24
CA TYR A 75 2.18 -13.04 2.41
C TYR A 75 1.01 -14.02 2.47
N TYR A 76 1.13 -15.10 1.75
CA TYR A 76 0.12 -16.14 1.63
C TYR A 76 0.68 -17.46 2.12
N THR A 77 -0.06 -18.15 2.97
CA THR A 77 0.32 -19.50 3.38
C THR A 77 -0.13 -20.47 2.30
N ASN A 78 0.82 -21.02 1.57
CA ASN A 78 0.55 -22.10 0.66
C ASN A 78 0.49 -23.43 1.43
N GLY A 79 -0.71 -23.99 1.60
CA GLY A 79 -0.94 -25.22 2.36
C GLY A 79 -0.22 -26.47 1.80
N HIS A 80 0.42 -26.37 0.64
CA HIS A 80 0.99 -27.53 -0.06
C HIS A 80 2.40 -27.92 0.38
N TRP A 81 3.22 -26.95 0.88
CA TRP A 81 4.63 -27.24 1.19
C TRP A 81 5.20 -26.49 2.39
N GLY A 82 4.38 -25.80 3.18
CA GLY A 82 4.87 -24.99 4.29
C GLY A 82 5.72 -23.77 3.85
N ARG A 83 5.67 -23.43 2.59
CA ARG A 83 6.34 -22.25 2.03
C ARG A 83 5.40 -21.06 2.11
N GLN A 84 5.95 -19.93 2.46
CA GLN A 84 5.22 -18.68 2.48
C GLN A 84 5.44 -17.97 1.15
N ASP A 85 4.41 -17.99 0.31
CA ASP A 85 4.41 -17.22 -0.94
C ASP A 85 4.02 -15.77 -0.65
N TYR A 86 4.44 -14.87 -1.49
CA TYR A 86 4.16 -13.45 -1.35
C TYR A 86 3.86 -12.78 -2.69
N VAL A 87 3.21 -11.62 -2.62
CA VAL A 87 3.10 -10.67 -3.73
C VAL A 87 3.61 -9.32 -3.24
N ALA A 88 4.66 -8.84 -3.87
CA ALA A 88 5.31 -7.58 -3.52
C ALA A 88 5.08 -6.52 -4.60
N ASN A 89 4.74 -5.32 -4.18
CA ASN A 89 4.51 -4.18 -5.04
C ASN A 89 5.23 -2.94 -4.51
N HIS A 90 5.76 -2.12 -5.43
CA HIS A 90 6.04 -0.74 -5.12
C HIS A 90 4.73 0.04 -5.09
N ILE A 91 4.65 1.01 -4.22
CA ILE A 91 3.49 1.88 -4.11
C ILE A 91 3.89 3.34 -4.23
N TYR A 92 2.99 4.13 -4.85
CA TYR A 92 2.92 5.57 -4.64
C TYR A 92 1.68 5.88 -3.83
N TRP A 93 1.79 6.81 -2.91
CA TRP A 93 0.67 7.17 -2.06
C TRP A 93 0.59 8.67 -1.83
N ARG A 94 -0.61 9.14 -1.49
CA ARG A 94 -0.85 10.52 -1.04
C ARG A 94 -2.04 10.58 -0.10
N VAL A 95 -1.97 11.54 0.81
CA VAL A 95 -3.09 11.92 1.65
C VAL A 95 -3.83 13.08 0.99
N ARG A 96 -5.14 12.99 0.93
CA ARG A 96 -5.99 14.07 0.47
C ARG A 96 -7.38 13.95 1.10
N ASP A 97 -7.88 15.05 1.67
CA ASP A 97 -9.20 15.11 2.29
C ASP A 97 -9.42 13.97 3.31
N ARG A 98 -8.40 13.70 4.14
CA ARG A 98 -8.36 12.60 5.12
C ARG A 98 -8.50 11.19 4.53
N ASN A 99 -8.23 11.02 3.26
CA ASN A 99 -8.12 9.70 2.64
C ASN A 99 -6.68 9.45 2.21
N ILE A 100 -6.23 8.21 2.32
CA ILE A 100 -4.93 7.78 1.82
C ILE A 100 -5.17 7.01 0.54
N TYR A 101 -4.73 7.56 -0.58
CA TYR A 101 -4.79 6.95 -1.90
C TYR A 101 -3.48 6.22 -2.14
N VAL A 102 -3.55 4.95 -2.48
CA VAL A 102 -2.38 4.11 -2.75
C VAL A 102 -2.49 3.53 -4.15
N HIS A 103 -1.47 3.76 -4.96
CA HIS A 103 -1.31 3.20 -6.30
C HIS A 103 -0.27 2.07 -6.26
N PHE A 104 -0.66 0.88 -6.69
CA PHE A 104 0.24 -0.28 -6.85
C PHE A 104 0.85 -0.25 -8.24
N VAL A 105 2.17 -0.06 -8.30
CA VAL A 105 2.88 0.19 -9.56
C VAL A 105 2.81 -1.02 -10.49
N GLU A 106 3.14 -2.20 -10.00
CA GLU A 106 3.22 -3.42 -10.81
C GLU A 106 1.85 -3.94 -11.21
N GLU A 107 0.86 -3.82 -10.33
CA GLU A 107 -0.51 -4.24 -10.60
C GLU A 107 -1.28 -3.20 -11.43
N ASN A 108 -0.82 -1.93 -11.45
CA ASN A 108 -1.51 -0.78 -12.01
C ASN A 108 -2.96 -0.67 -11.49
N THR A 109 -3.10 -0.73 -10.17
CA THR A 109 -4.37 -0.66 -9.46
C THR A 109 -4.30 0.34 -8.32
N ASP A 110 -5.46 0.89 -7.96
CA ASP A 110 -5.59 1.87 -6.89
C ASP A 110 -6.43 1.33 -5.75
N VAL A 111 -6.08 1.71 -4.53
CA VAL A 111 -6.89 1.50 -3.35
C VAL A 111 -7.02 2.79 -2.56
N VAL A 112 -8.06 2.87 -1.74
CA VAL A 112 -8.29 4.00 -0.85
C VAL A 112 -8.41 3.50 0.58
N ILE A 113 -7.66 4.11 1.48
CA ILE A 113 -7.76 3.88 2.93
C ILE A 113 -8.51 5.08 3.53
N TYR A 114 -9.56 4.80 4.28
CA TYR A 114 -10.45 5.79 4.87
C TYR A 114 -10.96 5.33 6.24
N ASN A 115 -11.66 6.20 6.96
CA ASN A 115 -12.16 5.92 8.32
C ASN A 115 -11.07 5.35 9.24
N TYR A 116 -9.88 5.88 9.14
CA TYR A 116 -8.72 5.35 9.87
C TYR A 116 -8.45 6.10 11.17
N SER A 117 -7.74 5.41 12.06
CA SER A 117 -7.08 5.97 13.22
C SER A 117 -5.60 5.61 13.14
N LEU A 118 -4.76 6.61 13.18
CA LEU A 118 -3.32 6.51 13.03
C LEU A 118 -2.62 7.09 14.25
N GLY A 119 -1.75 6.30 14.87
CA GLY A 119 -0.97 6.69 16.03
C GLY A 119 0.41 6.07 16.01
N ASP A 120 1.18 6.26 17.07
CA ASP A 120 2.59 5.81 17.11
C ASP A 120 2.77 4.30 16.96
N ARG A 121 1.80 3.51 17.39
CA ARG A 121 1.90 2.04 17.42
C ARG A 121 0.91 1.33 16.53
N TYR A 122 -0.24 1.92 16.28
CA TYR A 122 -1.33 1.24 15.59
C TYR A 122 -1.86 2.11 14.47
N PHE A 123 -2.15 1.44 13.37
CA PHE A 123 -2.85 1.98 12.24
C PHE A 123 -4.06 1.08 11.94
N THR A 124 -5.24 1.59 12.17
CA THR A 124 -6.50 0.88 11.92
C THR A 124 -7.33 1.65 10.93
N GLY A 125 -8.17 0.98 10.16
CA GLY A 125 -9.03 1.66 9.20
C GLY A 125 -9.76 0.71 8.28
N GLN A 126 -10.27 1.28 7.21
CA GLN A 126 -10.91 0.56 6.12
C GLN A 126 -10.11 0.78 4.84
N VAL A 127 -9.95 -0.27 4.06
CA VAL A 127 -9.33 -0.22 2.73
C VAL A 127 -10.32 -0.71 1.70
N ASP A 128 -10.41 -0.03 0.56
CA ASP A 128 -11.32 -0.33 -0.56
C ASP A 128 -10.54 -0.40 -1.87
N ALA A 129 -10.83 -1.43 -2.66
CA ALA A 129 -10.34 -1.64 -4.03
C ALA A 129 -11.54 -1.75 -5.00
N GLY A 130 -12.23 -0.64 -5.22
CA GLY A 130 -13.30 -0.57 -6.22
C GLY A 130 -14.54 -1.43 -5.91
N GLY A 131 -14.94 -1.48 -4.64
CA GLY A 131 -16.16 -2.18 -4.19
C GLY A 131 -15.90 -3.45 -3.36
N SER A 132 -14.64 -3.81 -3.15
CA SER A 132 -14.24 -4.79 -2.16
C SER A 132 -13.50 -4.09 -1.03
N TYR A 133 -13.96 -4.22 0.21
CA TYR A 133 -13.36 -3.54 1.34
C TYR A 133 -13.11 -4.48 2.51
N ALA A 134 -12.11 -4.14 3.32
CA ALA A 134 -11.81 -4.80 4.58
C ALA A 134 -11.53 -3.77 5.68
N ASN A 135 -11.81 -4.16 6.93
CA ASN A 135 -11.26 -3.47 8.08
C ASN A 135 -9.90 -4.06 8.38
N PHE A 136 -8.96 -3.23 8.79
CA PHE A 136 -7.61 -3.69 9.11
C PHE A 136 -7.11 -3.12 10.43
N ARG A 137 -6.12 -3.80 10.99
CA ARG A 137 -5.32 -3.32 12.10
C ARG A 137 -3.88 -3.71 11.87
N LEU A 138 -3.02 -2.69 11.74
CA LEU A 138 -1.58 -2.84 11.61
C LEU A 138 -0.86 -2.33 12.85
N THR A 139 0.32 -2.87 13.09
CA THR A 139 1.22 -2.46 14.16
C THR A 139 2.50 -1.93 13.53
N ARG A 140 3.03 -0.84 14.05
CA ARG A 140 4.31 -0.29 13.60
C ARG A 140 5.45 -1.26 13.92
N THR A 141 6.34 -1.46 12.96
CA THR A 141 7.51 -2.34 13.06
C THR A 141 8.74 -1.71 12.43
N TYR A 142 9.85 -2.43 12.40
CA TYR A 142 11.04 -2.04 11.67
C TYR A 142 10.95 -2.52 10.22
N SER A 143 11.58 -1.76 9.31
CA SER A 143 11.61 -2.10 7.89
C SER A 143 12.33 -3.41 7.64
N SER A 144 11.79 -4.22 6.74
CA SER A 144 12.46 -5.40 6.18
C SER A 144 13.50 -5.00 5.12
N ASN A 145 14.38 -5.94 4.76
CA ASN A 145 15.23 -5.78 3.59
C ASN A 145 14.43 -6.15 2.34
N TRP A 146 14.14 -5.16 1.50
CA TRP A 146 13.33 -5.33 0.29
C TRP A 146 14.11 -5.81 -0.94
N ASP A 147 15.44 -5.88 -0.87
CA ASP A 147 16.31 -6.23 -2.01
C ASP A 147 16.14 -7.68 -2.48
N ASP A 148 15.59 -8.54 -1.61
CA ASP A 148 15.42 -9.98 -1.87
C ASP A 148 14.06 -10.35 -2.45
N TYR A 149 13.20 -9.36 -2.76
CA TYR A 149 11.84 -9.61 -3.25
C TYR A 149 11.76 -9.56 -4.77
N ASP A 150 10.95 -10.45 -5.34
CA ASP A 150 10.51 -10.39 -6.73
C ASP A 150 9.24 -9.54 -6.81
N TRP A 151 9.19 -8.59 -7.74
CA TRP A 151 8.14 -7.56 -7.78
C TRP A 151 7.05 -7.89 -8.79
N GLY A 152 5.78 -7.63 -8.40
CA GLY A 152 4.64 -7.66 -9.30
C GLY A 152 4.08 -9.01 -9.69
N TYR A 153 4.62 -10.09 -9.18
CA TYR A 153 4.13 -11.44 -9.41
C TYR A 153 4.30 -12.33 -8.18
N TRP A 154 3.70 -13.48 -8.21
CA TRP A 154 3.75 -14.44 -7.13
C TRP A 154 5.18 -14.94 -6.91
N GLY A 155 5.75 -14.64 -5.76
CA GLY A 155 7.07 -15.07 -5.36
C GLY A 155 7.04 -15.92 -4.09
N TYR A 156 8.13 -16.59 -3.79
CA TYR A 156 8.30 -17.27 -2.51
C TYR A 156 9.57 -16.77 -1.80
N ASN A 157 9.52 -16.75 -0.48
CA ASN A 157 10.58 -16.20 0.34
C ASN A 157 11.88 -17.01 0.18
N LYS A 158 12.93 -16.37 -0.34
CA LYS A 158 14.24 -16.99 -0.58
C LYS A 158 15.01 -17.31 0.70
N THR A 159 14.68 -16.73 1.83
CA THR A 159 15.41 -16.93 3.10
C THR A 159 15.31 -18.34 3.66
N HIS A 160 14.43 -19.18 3.13
CA HIS A 160 14.31 -20.60 3.52
C HIS A 160 14.88 -21.59 2.51
N SER A 161 15.53 -21.14 1.44
CA SER A 161 16.12 -22.02 0.42
C SER A 161 17.62 -22.25 0.65
N THR A 162 18.03 -22.76 1.82
CA THR A 162 19.43 -23.21 2.02
C THR A 162 19.73 -24.58 1.39
N ASP A 163 18.80 -25.19 0.67
CA ASP A 163 18.97 -26.57 0.19
C ASP A 163 18.66 -26.83 -1.30
N PHE A 164 18.67 -25.83 -2.17
CA PHE A 164 18.66 -26.12 -3.61
C PHE A 164 19.60 -25.19 -4.37
N GLN A 165 20.90 -25.57 -4.43
CA GLN A 165 21.76 -25.17 -5.53
C GLN A 165 21.29 -25.93 -6.77
N ALA A 166 20.35 -25.36 -7.53
CA ALA A 166 20.14 -25.74 -8.91
C ALA A 166 20.88 -24.71 -9.76
N GLU A 167 21.89 -25.21 -10.48
CA GLU A 167 22.72 -24.50 -11.43
C GLU A 167 21.94 -23.49 -12.28
N SER A 168 22.14 -22.21 -12.03
CA SER A 168 21.81 -21.16 -12.98
C SER A 168 23.04 -20.78 -13.81
N THR A 169 23.43 -21.66 -14.71
CA THR A 169 24.15 -21.23 -15.91
C THR A 169 23.12 -20.95 -16.99
N ARG A 170 22.58 -19.73 -17.01
CA ARG A 170 21.95 -19.21 -18.22
C ARG A 170 22.23 -17.72 -18.38
N SER A 171 22.92 -17.45 -19.46
CA SER A 171 23.34 -16.22 -20.08
C SER A 171 22.38 -15.03 -19.88
N LYS A 172 22.98 -13.89 -19.51
CA LYS A 172 22.48 -12.54 -19.79
C LYS A 172 22.13 -12.45 -21.28
N ASP A 173 20.92 -12.06 -21.53
CA ASP A 173 20.32 -11.40 -22.67
C ASP A 173 18.99 -12.07 -23.04
N THR A 174 17.96 -11.63 -22.39
CA THR A 174 16.64 -11.40 -23.00
C THR A 174 15.80 -10.65 -21.96
N THR A 175 15.55 -9.38 -22.24
CA THR A 175 14.45 -8.63 -21.63
C THR A 175 13.19 -9.47 -21.87
N PRO A 176 12.50 -9.99 -20.84
CA PRO A 176 11.25 -10.70 -21.08
C PRO A 176 10.26 -9.67 -21.62
N THR A 177 9.85 -9.86 -22.86
CA THR A 177 8.65 -9.22 -23.41
C THR A 177 7.47 -9.67 -22.57
N ASN A 178 6.89 -8.72 -21.88
CA ASN A 178 5.86 -8.78 -20.84
C ASN A 178 4.51 -9.26 -21.41
N THR A 179 4.34 -10.52 -21.81
CA THR A 179 3.08 -11.04 -22.33
C THR A 179 2.51 -12.27 -21.62
N ASP A 180 3.25 -12.88 -20.68
CA ASP A 180 2.83 -14.15 -20.05
C ASP A 180 2.93 -14.17 -18.50
N VAL A 181 3.07 -13.02 -17.83
CA VAL A 181 3.01 -12.98 -16.36
C VAL A 181 1.54 -13.00 -15.95
N PRO A 182 1.08 -13.99 -15.18
CA PRO A 182 -0.29 -14.03 -14.69
C PRO A 182 -0.58 -12.74 -13.92
N LYS A 183 -1.60 -11.99 -14.36
CA LYS A 183 -1.99 -10.75 -13.69
C LYS A 183 -2.56 -11.11 -12.32
N VAL A 184 -1.89 -10.66 -11.27
CA VAL A 184 -2.43 -10.73 -9.91
C VAL A 184 -3.61 -9.76 -9.81
N ILE A 185 -4.77 -10.25 -9.38
CA ILE A 185 -5.96 -9.43 -9.14
C ILE A 185 -6.17 -9.35 -7.64
N ARG A 186 -5.89 -8.19 -7.08
CA ARG A 186 -6.06 -7.90 -5.65
C ARG A 186 -7.52 -7.61 -5.33
N ARG A 187 -8.01 -8.21 -4.24
CA ARG A 187 -9.32 -7.91 -3.65
C ARG A 187 -9.19 -7.91 -2.14
N PHE A 188 -10.03 -7.16 -1.46
CA PHE A 188 -10.15 -7.20 -0.01
C PHE A 188 -11.40 -8.01 0.39
N VAL A 189 -11.26 -8.78 1.44
CA VAL A 189 -12.37 -9.64 1.93
C VAL A 189 -12.81 -9.11 3.28
N LYS A 190 -14.11 -8.97 3.41
CA LYS A 190 -14.72 -8.62 4.69
C LYS A 190 -14.49 -9.76 5.68
N GLU A 191 -13.95 -9.43 6.83
CA GLU A 191 -13.89 -10.31 7.99
C GLU A 191 -15.29 -10.66 8.48
#